data_6222bf7bd1d72598b9dec3b727ccad4c
#
_entry.id   6222bf7bd1d72598b9dec3b727ccad4c
#
_cell.length_a   1.000
_cell.length_b   1.000
_cell.length_c   1.000
_cell.angle_alpha   90.00
_cell.angle_beta   90.00
_cell.angle_gamma   90.00
#
_symmetry.space_group_name_H-M   'P 1'
#
loop_
_entity.id
_entity.type
_entity.pdbx_description
1 polymer ?
#
loop_
_entity_poly.entity_id
_entity_poly.type
_entity_poly.pdbx_seq_one_letter_code
_entity_poly.pdbx_strand_id
1 'polypeptide(L)'
;MTGKVYITPQGARNLRDEANNLWRVTRPEVTRQVSAAAALGDRSENADYIYGKKRLREIDKRIRYLTQRLDNLEVVDRVPDHQDTVYFGAWVRLENEQGEISELRIVGADELDTKLGWISLNSPMAKSLIGKKKGIDCPRKTPGR
;
A
#
# COMPACT_ATOMS: atom_id res chain seq x y z
N MET A 1 10.48 15.63 -8.20
CA MET A 1 9.09 15.76 -8.57
C MET A 1 8.37 14.44 -8.54
N THR A 2 7.28 14.42 -7.93
CA THR A 2 6.52 13.20 -7.83
C THR A 2 5.30 13.28 -8.73
N GLY A 3 5.06 12.21 -9.47
CA GLY A 3 3.86 12.10 -10.25
C GLY A 3 2.67 11.78 -9.35
N LYS A 4 1.52 11.74 -9.97
CA LYS A 4 0.31 11.36 -9.24
C LYS A 4 0.35 9.89 -8.86
N VAL A 5 -0.21 9.59 -7.71
CA VAL A 5 -0.29 8.23 -7.19
C VAL A 5 -1.73 7.76 -7.36
N TYR A 6 -1.93 6.78 -8.22
CA TYR A 6 -3.27 6.23 -8.44
C TYR A 6 -3.62 5.27 -7.32
N ILE A 7 -4.85 5.37 -6.83
CA ILE A 7 -5.29 4.58 -5.69
C ILE A 7 -6.80 4.38 -5.76
N THR A 8 -7.27 3.27 -5.20
CA THR A 8 -8.72 3.05 -5.09
C THR A 8 -9.28 3.87 -3.95
N PRO A 9 -10.61 4.11 -3.92
CA PRO A 9 -11.20 4.83 -2.79
C PRO A 9 -10.92 4.15 -1.44
N GLN A 10 -10.95 2.83 -1.40
CA GLN A 10 -10.66 2.11 -0.17
C GLN A 10 -9.21 2.31 0.26
N GLY A 11 -8.28 2.25 -0.69
CA GLY A 11 -6.88 2.48 -0.38
C GLY A 11 -6.63 3.87 0.15
N ALA A 12 -7.30 4.88 -0.42
CA ALA A 12 -7.18 6.25 0.06
C ALA A 12 -7.66 6.36 1.50
N ARG A 13 -8.80 5.73 1.81
CA ARG A 13 -9.30 5.73 3.19
C ARG A 13 -8.32 5.05 4.12
N ASN A 14 -7.76 3.92 3.69
CA ASN A 14 -6.81 3.19 4.53
C ASN A 14 -5.57 4.02 4.84
N LEU A 15 -5.04 4.74 3.86
CA LEU A 15 -3.89 5.59 4.10
C LEU A 15 -4.22 6.75 5.05
N ARG A 16 -5.39 7.35 4.87
CA ARG A 16 -5.82 8.44 5.77
C ARG A 16 -6.01 7.93 7.19
N ASP A 17 -6.63 6.76 7.33
CA ASP A 17 -6.87 6.18 8.65
C ASP A 17 -5.55 5.81 9.31
N GLU A 18 -4.60 5.27 8.57
CA GLU A 18 -3.29 4.96 9.12
C GLU A 18 -2.60 6.23 9.61
N ALA A 19 -2.60 7.29 8.79
CA ALA A 19 -1.94 8.53 9.16
C ALA A 19 -2.58 9.13 10.41
N ASN A 20 -3.90 9.13 10.46
CA ASN A 20 -4.61 9.65 11.64
C ASN A 20 -4.33 8.83 12.88
N ASN A 21 -4.30 7.51 12.76
CA ASN A 21 -4.03 6.64 13.89
C ASN A 21 -2.61 6.83 14.41
N LEU A 22 -1.64 6.92 13.51
CA LEU A 22 -0.25 7.14 13.91
C LEU A 22 -0.10 8.47 14.64
N TRP A 23 -0.75 9.50 14.12
CA TRP A 23 -0.61 10.85 14.70
C TRP A 23 -1.36 11.01 16.01
N ARG A 24 -2.58 10.47 16.09
CA ARG A 24 -3.47 10.75 17.22
C ARG A 24 -3.42 9.70 18.32
N VAL A 25 -3.02 8.48 17.99
CA VAL A 25 -3.04 7.38 18.96
C VAL A 25 -1.65 6.85 19.22
N THR A 26 -0.97 6.37 18.17
CA THR A 26 0.29 5.66 18.33
C THR A 26 1.41 6.58 18.81
N ARG A 27 1.57 7.73 18.15
CA ARG A 27 2.66 8.64 18.49
C ARG A 27 2.55 9.18 19.91
N PRO A 28 1.36 9.66 20.37
CA PRO A 28 1.24 10.09 21.76
C PRO A 28 1.53 8.98 22.76
N GLU A 29 1.11 7.76 22.47
CA GLU A 29 1.36 6.63 23.36
C GLU A 29 2.86 6.34 23.49
N VAL A 30 3.56 6.30 22.37
CA VAL A 30 5.00 6.05 22.40
C VAL A 30 5.74 7.22 23.07
N THR A 31 5.26 8.44 22.85
CA THR A 31 5.85 9.62 23.52
C THR A 31 5.72 9.49 25.03
N ARG A 32 4.57 9.04 25.53
CA ARG A 32 4.40 8.82 26.96
C ARG A 32 5.36 7.76 27.49
N GLN A 33 5.53 6.68 26.72
CA GLN A 33 6.45 5.62 27.12
C GLN A 33 7.89 6.11 27.17
N VAL A 34 8.28 6.93 26.21
CA VAL A 34 9.63 7.51 26.18
C VAL A 34 9.83 8.44 27.37
N SER A 35 8.84 9.28 27.66
CA SER A 35 8.92 10.19 28.80
C SER A 35 9.04 9.43 30.11
N ALA A 36 8.25 8.37 30.27
CA ALA A 36 8.31 7.56 31.49
C ALA A 36 9.68 6.89 31.62
N ALA A 37 10.20 6.35 30.52
CA ALA A 37 11.50 5.71 30.54
C ALA A 37 12.61 6.72 30.86
N ALA A 38 12.52 7.93 30.31
CA ALA A 38 13.51 8.97 30.55
C ALA A 38 13.57 9.37 32.02
N ALA A 39 12.44 9.33 32.69
CA ALA A 39 12.36 9.69 34.09
C ALA A 39 13.02 8.68 35.02
N LEU A 40 13.34 7.48 34.52
CA LEU A 40 13.94 6.43 35.33
C LEU A 40 15.44 6.56 35.47
N GLY A 41 16.11 7.50 34.78
CA GLY A 41 17.50 7.75 34.99
C GLY A 41 18.34 7.79 33.73
N ASP A 42 19.45 7.05 33.73
CA ASP A 42 20.47 7.13 32.67
C ASP A 42 19.93 6.69 31.32
N ARG A 43 19.81 7.67 30.43
CA ARG A 43 19.24 7.44 29.09
C ARG A 43 20.16 6.61 28.21
N SER A 44 21.46 6.69 28.44
CA SER A 44 22.42 5.98 27.59
C SER A 44 22.38 4.48 27.79
N GLU A 45 21.91 4.01 28.93
CA GLU A 45 21.82 2.58 29.24
C GLU A 45 20.39 2.10 29.43
N ASN A 46 19.44 2.96 29.15
CA ASN A 46 18.02 2.66 29.33
C ASN A 46 17.45 2.10 28.02
N ALA A 47 17.31 0.79 27.96
CA ALA A 47 16.88 0.11 26.73
C ALA A 47 15.49 0.57 26.30
N ASP A 48 14.58 0.78 27.27
CA ASP A 48 13.24 1.24 26.96
C ASP A 48 13.25 2.62 26.33
N TYR A 49 14.09 3.51 26.85
CA TYR A 49 14.25 4.85 26.28
C TYR A 49 14.80 4.78 24.86
N ILE A 50 15.87 4.01 24.67
CA ILE A 50 16.51 3.89 23.36
C ILE A 50 15.55 3.31 22.34
N TYR A 51 14.85 2.23 22.71
CA TYR A 51 13.89 1.60 21.83
C TYR A 51 12.74 2.53 21.47
N GLY A 52 12.22 3.24 22.48
CA GLY A 52 11.13 4.18 22.27
C GLY A 52 11.50 5.32 21.35
N LYS A 53 12.72 5.87 21.51
CA LYS A 53 13.21 6.92 20.63
C LYS A 53 13.32 6.43 19.18
N LYS A 54 13.82 5.21 19.00
CA LYS A 54 13.89 4.62 17.67
C LYS A 54 12.51 4.46 17.07
N ARG A 55 11.55 4.00 17.87
CA ARG A 55 10.20 3.81 17.38
C ARG A 55 9.55 5.14 16.99
N LEU A 56 9.80 6.21 17.77
CA LEU A 56 9.29 7.53 17.40
C LEU A 56 9.81 7.98 16.05
N ARG A 57 11.09 7.75 15.80
CA ARG A 57 11.67 8.12 14.50
C ARG A 57 11.02 7.35 13.36
N GLU A 58 10.73 6.08 13.58
CA GLU A 58 10.04 5.27 12.56
C GLU A 58 8.62 5.76 12.32
N ILE A 59 7.91 6.11 13.39
CA ILE A 59 6.56 6.65 13.27
C ILE A 59 6.58 7.97 12.52
N ASP A 60 7.49 8.87 12.86
CA ASP A 60 7.58 10.17 12.19
C ASP A 60 7.93 10.00 10.71
N LYS A 61 8.79 9.06 10.39
CA LYS A 61 9.15 8.78 9.01
C LYS A 61 7.93 8.26 8.23
N ARG A 62 7.16 7.37 8.85
CA ARG A 62 5.96 6.83 8.20
C ARG A 62 4.92 7.91 8.00
N ILE A 63 4.74 8.79 8.99
CA ILE A 63 3.78 9.89 8.88
C ILE A 63 4.18 10.81 7.72
N ARG A 64 5.45 11.15 7.61
CA ARG A 64 5.92 11.97 6.48
C ARG A 64 5.64 11.31 5.15
N TYR A 65 5.93 10.02 5.05
CA TYR A 65 5.67 9.28 3.83
C TYR A 65 4.19 9.32 3.47
N LEU A 66 3.32 9.03 4.45
CA LEU A 66 1.87 9.02 4.21
C LEU A 66 1.36 10.41 3.83
N THR A 67 1.87 11.45 4.48
CA THR A 67 1.46 12.81 4.17
C THR A 67 1.81 13.18 2.75
N GLN A 68 3.02 12.85 2.30
CA GLN A 68 3.42 13.11 0.93
C GLN A 68 2.58 12.33 -0.07
N ARG A 69 2.29 11.07 0.23
CA ARG A 69 1.44 10.27 -0.66
C ARG A 69 0.04 10.85 -0.75
N LEU A 70 -0.53 11.24 0.38
CA LEU A 70 -1.89 11.79 0.39
C LEU A 70 -1.99 13.09 -0.40
N ASP A 71 -0.93 13.88 -0.43
CA ASP A 71 -0.91 15.12 -1.20
C ASP A 71 -0.91 14.87 -2.71
N ASN A 72 -0.48 13.68 -3.13
CA ASN A 72 -0.33 13.36 -4.55
C ASN A 72 -1.31 12.30 -5.03
N LEU A 73 -2.33 11.99 -4.24
CA LEU A 73 -3.27 10.94 -4.62
C LEU A 73 -4.19 11.37 -5.74
N GLU A 74 -4.42 10.45 -6.65
CA GLU A 74 -5.47 10.52 -7.64
C GLU A 74 -6.37 9.32 -7.39
N VAL A 75 -7.55 9.57 -6.80
CA VAL A 75 -8.48 8.49 -6.46
C VAL A 75 -9.24 8.10 -7.72
N VAL A 76 -9.13 6.84 -8.09
CA VAL A 76 -9.78 6.33 -9.30
C VAL A 76 -10.99 5.52 -8.85
N ASP A 77 -12.19 6.11 -8.99
CA ASP A 77 -13.42 5.46 -8.57
C ASP A 77 -14.41 5.30 -9.72
N ARG A 78 -14.02 5.68 -10.93
CA ARG A 78 -14.90 5.55 -12.09
C ARG A 78 -14.82 4.15 -12.65
N VAL A 79 -15.99 3.63 -13.03
CA VAL A 79 -16.06 2.36 -13.74
C VAL A 79 -16.19 2.71 -15.23
N PRO A 80 -15.28 2.21 -16.08
CA PRO A 80 -15.35 2.53 -17.51
C PRO A 80 -16.63 1.98 -18.14
N ASP A 81 -17.05 2.61 -19.23
CA ASP A 81 -18.20 2.13 -19.99
C ASP A 81 -17.95 0.72 -20.55
N HIS A 82 -16.69 0.47 -20.96
CA HIS A 82 -16.32 -0.83 -21.53
C HIS A 82 -15.61 -1.65 -20.46
N GLN A 83 -16.31 -2.60 -19.90
CA GLN A 83 -15.78 -3.42 -18.80
C GLN A 83 -15.21 -4.75 -19.27
N ASP A 84 -15.14 -4.96 -20.58
CA ASP A 84 -14.51 -6.15 -21.14
C ASP A 84 -12.99 -5.98 -21.26
N THR A 85 -12.49 -4.79 -20.97
CA THR A 85 -11.07 -4.46 -21.01
C THR A 85 -10.55 -4.24 -19.58
N VAL A 86 -9.38 -4.78 -19.29
CA VAL A 86 -8.79 -4.65 -17.96
C VAL A 86 -8.44 -3.19 -17.68
N TYR A 87 -8.87 -2.71 -16.54
CA TYR A 87 -8.66 -1.32 -16.13
C TYR A 87 -8.20 -1.27 -14.67
N PHE A 88 -7.73 -0.09 -14.23
CA PHE A 88 -7.27 0.08 -12.86
C PHE A 88 -8.41 -0.19 -11.87
N GLY A 89 -8.12 -0.97 -10.86
CA GLY A 89 -9.11 -1.34 -9.84
C GLY A 89 -9.91 -2.59 -10.20
N ALA A 90 -9.73 -3.11 -11.39
CA ALA A 90 -10.53 -4.24 -11.85
C ALA A 90 -10.05 -5.55 -11.25
N TRP A 91 -11.00 -6.45 -11.01
CA TRP A 91 -10.70 -7.83 -10.72
C TRP A 91 -10.54 -8.58 -12.04
N VAL A 92 -9.49 -9.37 -12.14
CA VAL A 92 -9.17 -10.12 -13.35
C VAL A 92 -9.08 -11.59 -12.99
N ARG A 93 -9.81 -12.42 -13.72
CA ARG A 93 -9.71 -13.86 -13.57
C ARG A 93 -8.78 -14.40 -14.64
N LEU A 94 -7.77 -15.14 -14.22
CA LEU A 94 -6.77 -15.71 -15.10
C LEU A 94 -6.84 -17.22 -15.04
N GLU A 95 -6.66 -17.84 -16.20
CA GLU A 95 -6.60 -19.30 -16.30
C GLU A 95 -5.25 -19.67 -16.92
N ASN A 96 -4.52 -20.58 -16.28
CA ASN A 96 -3.25 -21.02 -16.83
C ASN A 96 -3.45 -22.24 -17.75
N GLU A 97 -2.34 -22.75 -18.25
CA GLU A 97 -2.39 -23.87 -19.21
C GLU A 97 -2.93 -25.15 -18.59
N GLN A 98 -2.83 -25.28 -17.26
CA GLN A 98 -3.34 -26.43 -16.55
C GLN A 98 -4.79 -26.29 -16.13
N GLY A 99 -5.43 -25.19 -16.51
CA GLY A 99 -6.80 -24.93 -16.15
C GLY A 99 -6.97 -24.35 -14.75
N GLU A 100 -5.89 -24.01 -14.08
CA GLU A 100 -5.96 -23.40 -12.77
C GLU A 100 -6.35 -21.95 -12.88
N ILE A 101 -7.26 -21.53 -12.00
CA ILE A 101 -7.82 -20.18 -12.03
C ILE A 101 -7.32 -19.39 -10.85
N SER A 102 -6.92 -18.15 -11.10
CA SER A 102 -6.56 -17.21 -10.05
C SER A 102 -7.26 -15.90 -10.32
N GLU A 103 -7.50 -15.16 -9.24
CA GLU A 103 -8.15 -13.85 -9.32
C GLU A 103 -7.23 -12.81 -8.74
N LEU A 104 -7.02 -11.74 -9.50
CA LEU A 104 -6.14 -10.65 -9.11
C LEU A 104 -6.88 -9.33 -9.26
N ARG A 105 -6.53 -8.38 -8.43
CA ARG A 105 -7.04 -7.02 -8.56
C ARG A 105 -5.87 -6.08 -8.76
N ILE A 106 -6.00 -5.17 -9.73
CA ILE A 106 -4.95 -4.20 -10.02
C ILE A 106 -5.22 -2.93 -9.22
N VAL A 107 -4.32 -2.61 -8.31
CA VAL A 107 -4.49 -1.49 -7.39
C VAL A 107 -3.25 -0.62 -7.40
N GLY A 108 -3.27 0.46 -6.60
CA GLY A 108 -2.12 1.34 -6.48
C GLY A 108 -0.97 0.67 -5.73
N ALA A 109 0.23 1.22 -5.91
CA ALA A 109 1.42 0.64 -5.32
C ALA A 109 1.35 0.60 -3.79
N ASP A 110 0.62 1.52 -3.18
CA ASP A 110 0.50 1.59 -1.72
C ASP A 110 -0.59 0.68 -1.17
N GLU A 111 -1.31 -0.02 -2.02
CA GLU A 111 -2.42 -0.87 -1.59
C GLU A 111 -2.19 -2.34 -1.85
N LEU A 112 -1.05 -2.70 -2.40
CA LEU A 112 -0.85 -4.09 -2.79
C LEU A 112 -0.94 -5.01 -1.57
N ASP A 113 -1.53 -6.19 -1.78
CA ASP A 113 -1.70 -7.17 -0.73
C ASP A 113 -1.82 -8.54 -1.39
N THR A 114 -0.74 -9.29 -1.36
CA THR A 114 -0.71 -10.58 -2.04
C THR A 114 -1.71 -11.58 -1.46
N LYS A 115 -2.03 -11.45 -0.18
CA LYS A 115 -3.01 -12.33 0.44
C LYS A 115 -4.40 -12.15 -0.13
N LEU A 116 -4.72 -10.91 -0.52
CA LEU A 116 -6.02 -10.59 -1.11
C LEU A 116 -6.02 -10.72 -2.62
N GLY A 117 -4.87 -10.98 -3.23
CA GLY A 117 -4.76 -10.99 -4.68
C GLY A 117 -4.64 -9.60 -5.28
N TRP A 118 -4.30 -8.61 -4.48
CA TRP A 118 -4.15 -7.22 -4.94
C TRP A 118 -2.72 -7.00 -5.39
N ILE A 119 -2.53 -6.71 -6.66
CA ILE A 119 -1.21 -6.47 -7.23
C ILE A 119 -1.07 -5.03 -7.64
N SER A 120 0.17 -4.54 -7.59
CA SER A 120 0.46 -3.16 -7.94
C SER A 120 0.30 -2.94 -9.45
N LEU A 121 -0.28 -1.82 -9.80
CA LEU A 121 -0.38 -1.39 -11.19
C LEU A 121 1.00 -1.31 -11.86
N ASN A 122 2.06 -1.15 -11.08
CA ASN A 122 3.42 -1.09 -11.61
C ASN A 122 4.09 -2.46 -11.75
N SER A 123 3.43 -3.53 -11.32
CA SER A 123 3.99 -4.87 -11.41
C SER A 123 4.02 -5.34 -12.87
N PRO A 124 4.96 -6.23 -13.22
CA PRO A 124 4.98 -6.76 -14.58
C PRO A 124 3.68 -7.46 -14.97
N MET A 125 3.06 -8.19 -14.04
CA MET A 125 1.79 -8.85 -14.32
C MET A 125 0.71 -7.84 -14.65
N ALA A 126 0.59 -6.78 -13.84
CA ALA A 126 -0.42 -5.76 -14.10
C ALA A 126 -0.17 -5.05 -15.43
N LYS A 127 1.08 -4.76 -15.74
CA LYS A 127 1.42 -4.10 -16.99
C LYS A 127 1.08 -4.96 -18.20
N SER A 128 1.18 -6.29 -18.07
CA SER A 128 0.83 -7.18 -19.16
C SER A 128 -0.69 -7.34 -19.32
N LEU A 129 -1.46 -7.03 -18.27
CA LEU A 129 -2.91 -7.22 -18.28
C LEU A 129 -3.69 -5.96 -18.65
N ILE A 130 -3.21 -4.80 -18.20
CA ILE A 130 -3.92 -3.54 -18.42
C ILE A 130 -4.15 -3.32 -19.93
N GLY A 131 -5.39 -3.01 -20.27
CA GLY A 131 -5.76 -2.75 -21.66
C GLY A 131 -6.10 -4.00 -22.46
N LYS A 132 -5.92 -5.19 -21.89
CA LYS A 132 -6.26 -6.42 -22.59
C LYS A 132 -7.74 -6.68 -22.49
N LYS A 133 -8.29 -7.25 -23.54
CA LYS A 133 -9.69 -7.61 -23.57
C LYS A 133 -9.91 -8.98 -22.98
N LYS A 134 -11.14 -9.18 -22.51
CA LYS A 134 -11.58 -10.46 -22.01
C LYS A 134 -11.37 -11.55 -23.07
N GLY A 135 -10.84 -12.68 -22.63
CA GLY A 135 -10.62 -13.81 -23.52
C GLY A 135 -9.32 -13.78 -24.31
N ILE A 136 -8.47 -12.79 -24.06
CA ILE A 136 -7.18 -12.66 -24.78
C ILE A 136 -6.09 -13.35 -23.99
N ASP A 137 -5.23 -14.05 -24.71
CA ASP A 137 -4.02 -14.64 -24.12
C ASP A 137 -3.03 -13.56 -23.76
N CYS A 138 -2.47 -13.65 -22.55
CA CYS A 138 -1.47 -12.70 -22.09
C CYS A 138 -0.13 -13.39 -22.01
N PRO A 139 0.89 -12.88 -22.71
CA PRO A 139 2.22 -13.47 -22.59
C PRO A 139 2.76 -13.34 -21.18
N ARG A 140 3.48 -14.35 -20.76
CA ARG A 140 4.14 -14.29 -19.47
C ARG A 140 5.34 -13.40 -19.54
N LYS A 141 5.39 -12.46 -18.61
CA LYS A 141 6.52 -11.56 -18.53
C LYS A 141 7.31 -11.74 -17.24
N THR A 142 6.74 -12.44 -16.30
CA THR A 142 7.34 -12.54 -14.98
C THR A 142 8.32 -13.68 -14.94
N PRO A 143 9.55 -13.42 -14.55
CA PRO A 143 10.50 -14.53 -14.36
C PRO A 143 10.08 -15.38 -13.17
N GLY A 144 10.57 -16.59 -13.12
CA GLY A 144 10.28 -17.48 -12.01
C GLY A 144 8.92 -18.10 -12.06
N ARG A 145 8.31 -17.97 -13.19
CA ARG A 145 7.03 -18.46 -13.29
C ARG A 145 6.98 -19.71 -13.74
#